data_b1a07c891bec29c0518a213dda4b520c
#
_entry.id   b1a07c891bec29c0518a213dda4b520c
#
_cell.length_a   1.000
_cell.length_b   1.000
_cell.length_c   1.000
_cell.angle_alpha   90.00
_cell.angle_beta   90.00
_cell.angle_gamma   90.00
#
_symmetry.space_group_name_H-M   'P 1'
#
loop_
_entity.id
_entity.type
_entity.pdbx_description
1 polymer ?
#
loop_
_entity_poly.entity_id
_entity_poly.type
_entity_poly.pdbx_seq_one_letter_code
_entity_poly.pdbx_strand_id
1 'polypeptide(L)'
;IGSHTAVSLLNAGQDIVIVDNLYNSSPKVIDRIERITGKRPVFVEADCCDRAAMDRLFSDYDITGVIHFAGLKAVGESVEKPLLYYRNNLDSTLTVLEVMREHNCHQFVFSSSATVYGDQPAPLYETAQTGGCSNPYGWTKFMIEEILKGACRADLALSVVLLRYFNPIGAHESGLIGENPNGIPNNLMPYITQVAIGRRERLTVFGDDYDTPDGTGVRDYIHVVDLAEGHLCAIRYAQAHTGCEVFNLGTGRGVSVLEMVHTFSEVNNVPVPYVIGPRRAGDLATVYADPAKAKQILSLIHI
;
A
#
# COMPACT_ATOMS: atom_id res chain seq x y z
N ILE A 1 6.30 1.63 -1.76
CA ILE A 1 5.26 2.66 -1.84
C ILE A 1 5.77 3.92 -1.15
N GLY A 2 6.04 3.93 0.16
CA GLY A 2 6.42 5.13 0.91
C GLY A 2 7.58 5.93 0.30
N SER A 3 8.63 5.27 -0.20
CA SER A 3 9.75 5.96 -0.86
C SER A 3 9.36 6.68 -2.15
N HIS A 4 8.46 6.09 -2.96
CA HIS A 4 7.94 6.73 -4.17
C HIS A 4 7.03 7.91 -3.82
N THR A 5 6.18 7.76 -2.79
CA THR A 5 5.37 8.86 -2.27
C THR A 5 6.23 10.00 -1.74
N ALA A 6 7.34 9.69 -1.05
CA ALA A 6 8.30 10.71 -0.61
C ALA A 6 8.91 11.48 -1.79
N VAL A 7 9.24 10.79 -2.89
CA VAL A 7 9.72 11.44 -4.13
C VAL A 7 8.64 12.36 -4.71
N SER A 8 7.39 11.90 -4.85
CA SER A 8 6.30 12.72 -5.37
C SER A 8 6.04 13.97 -4.51
N LEU A 9 6.03 13.82 -3.18
CA LEU A 9 5.83 14.94 -2.25
C LEU A 9 6.97 15.98 -2.35
N LEU A 10 8.23 15.54 -2.33
CA LEU A 10 9.40 16.42 -2.44
C LEU A 10 9.45 17.15 -3.79
N ASN A 11 9.09 16.48 -4.89
CA ASN A 11 9.00 17.09 -6.22
C ASN A 11 7.84 18.09 -6.30
N ALA A 12 6.76 17.87 -5.54
CA ALA A 12 5.66 18.81 -5.39
C ALA A 12 5.95 19.98 -4.43
N GLY A 13 7.16 20.06 -3.88
CA GLY A 13 7.59 21.15 -3.01
C GLY A 13 7.17 21.00 -1.54
N GLN A 14 6.71 19.82 -1.14
CA GLN A 14 6.35 19.56 0.26
C GLN A 14 7.62 19.24 1.07
N ASP A 15 7.68 19.76 2.30
CA ASP A 15 8.64 19.30 3.30
C ASP A 15 8.09 18.05 3.98
N ILE A 16 8.95 17.05 4.19
CA ILE A 16 8.53 15.77 4.75
C ILE A 16 9.48 15.29 5.86
N VAL A 17 8.89 14.64 6.85
CA VAL A 17 9.59 13.82 7.85
C VAL A 17 9.20 12.36 7.61
N ILE A 18 10.18 11.50 7.42
CA ILE A 18 10.00 10.06 7.26
C ILE A 18 10.28 9.38 8.59
N VAL A 19 9.34 8.58 9.06
CA VAL A 19 9.49 7.73 10.24
C VAL A 19 9.46 6.27 9.82
N ASP A 20 10.43 5.48 10.24
CA ASP A 20 10.50 4.04 9.97
C ASP A 20 11.33 3.35 11.06
N ASN A 21 10.91 2.19 11.54
CA ASN A 21 11.66 1.39 12.50
C ASN A 21 12.63 0.40 11.85
N LEU A 22 12.78 0.47 10.54
CA LEU A 22 13.66 -0.35 9.70
C LEU A 22 13.43 -1.87 9.80
N TYR A 23 12.27 -2.30 10.28
CA TYR A 23 11.94 -3.72 10.43
C TYR A 23 12.03 -4.49 9.09
N ASN A 24 11.53 -3.89 7.99
CA ASN A 24 11.55 -4.49 6.65
C ASN A 24 12.03 -3.52 5.56
N SER A 25 12.78 -2.49 5.95
CA SER A 25 13.28 -1.43 5.09
C SER A 25 14.80 -1.24 5.27
N SER A 26 15.36 -0.20 4.68
CA SER A 26 16.77 0.15 4.81
C SER A 26 16.95 1.67 4.74
N PRO A 27 17.78 2.28 5.60
CA PRO A 27 18.04 3.71 5.58
C PRO A 27 18.71 4.20 4.27
N LYS A 28 19.27 3.28 3.48
CA LYS A 28 19.83 3.60 2.14
C LYS A 28 18.78 4.20 1.20
N VAL A 29 17.49 4.02 1.48
CA VAL A 29 16.42 4.63 0.67
C VAL A 29 16.44 6.16 0.76
N ILE A 30 16.86 6.71 1.88
CA ILE A 30 16.96 8.16 2.09
C ILE A 30 17.98 8.80 1.13
N ASP A 31 19.17 8.19 1.01
CA ASP A 31 20.19 8.65 0.06
C ASP A 31 19.72 8.53 -1.40
N ARG A 32 18.89 7.51 -1.69
CA ARG A 32 18.32 7.32 -3.03
C ARG A 32 17.24 8.35 -3.35
N ILE A 33 16.38 8.68 -2.39
CA ILE A 33 15.40 9.76 -2.52
C ILE A 33 16.11 11.09 -2.78
N GLU A 34 17.16 11.41 -2.01
CA GLU A 34 17.98 12.62 -2.22
C GLU A 34 18.59 12.66 -3.61
N ARG A 35 19.14 11.55 -4.11
CA ARG A 35 19.70 11.46 -5.47
C ARG A 35 18.66 11.67 -6.57
N ILE A 36 17.41 11.26 -6.35
CA ILE A 36 16.32 11.43 -7.32
C ILE A 36 15.81 12.87 -7.32
N THR A 37 15.62 13.44 -6.14
CA THR A 37 14.89 14.72 -5.98
C THR A 37 15.80 15.94 -5.80
N GLY A 38 17.08 15.71 -5.50
CA GLY A 38 18.01 16.75 -5.06
C GLY A 38 17.73 17.30 -3.65
N LYS A 39 16.75 16.72 -2.93
CA LYS A 39 16.36 17.12 -1.58
C LYS A 39 16.46 15.94 -0.63
N ARG A 40 17.14 16.13 0.51
CA ARG A 40 17.21 15.13 1.57
C ARG A 40 16.04 15.29 2.52
N PRO A 41 15.13 14.29 2.63
CA PRO A 41 14.09 14.34 3.65
C PRO A 41 14.68 14.18 5.06
N VAL A 42 14.00 14.74 6.06
CA VAL A 42 14.28 14.40 7.46
C VAL A 42 13.92 12.93 7.68
N PHE A 43 14.81 12.20 8.36
CA PHE A 43 14.58 10.79 8.70
C PHE A 43 14.69 10.60 10.22
N VAL A 44 13.68 10.01 10.81
CA VAL A 44 13.62 9.63 12.22
C VAL A 44 13.44 8.13 12.33
N GLU A 45 14.46 7.43 12.83
CA GLU A 45 14.35 6.00 13.15
C GLU A 45 13.56 5.83 14.44
N ALA A 46 12.31 5.44 14.33
CA ALA A 46 11.41 5.23 15.46
C ALA A 46 10.27 4.27 15.10
N ASP A 47 9.67 3.64 16.11
CA ASP A 47 8.46 2.84 15.97
C ASP A 47 7.23 3.73 16.16
N CYS A 48 6.28 3.66 15.24
CA CYS A 48 5.02 4.39 15.34
C CYS A 48 4.15 3.93 16.53
N CYS A 49 4.44 2.78 17.13
CA CYS A 49 3.83 2.33 18.39
C CYS A 49 4.45 3.01 19.61
N ASP A 50 5.64 3.62 19.50
CA ASP A 50 6.26 4.37 20.59
C ASP A 50 5.68 5.78 20.70
N ARG A 51 4.70 5.93 21.60
CA ARG A 51 4.03 7.20 21.83
C ARG A 51 4.99 8.34 22.17
N ALA A 52 6.01 8.08 23.01
CA ALA A 52 6.94 9.13 23.41
C ALA A 52 7.84 9.59 22.25
N ALA A 53 8.18 8.67 21.33
CA ALA A 53 8.91 9.02 20.12
C ALA A 53 8.04 9.83 19.17
N MET A 54 6.75 9.47 18.99
CA MET A 54 5.82 10.23 18.15
C MET A 54 5.54 11.63 18.73
N ASP A 55 5.30 11.74 20.03
CA ASP A 55 5.07 13.04 20.69
C ASP A 55 6.28 13.98 20.53
N ARG A 56 7.51 13.48 20.72
CA ARG A 56 8.74 14.25 20.45
C ARG A 56 8.81 14.72 18.99
N LEU A 57 8.51 13.84 18.04
CA LEU A 57 8.54 14.17 16.61
C LEU A 57 7.58 15.31 16.28
N PHE A 58 6.35 15.28 16.79
CA PHE A 58 5.37 16.34 16.57
C PHE A 58 5.71 17.63 17.33
N SER A 59 6.51 17.54 18.42
CA SER A 59 7.03 18.70 19.13
C SER A 59 8.21 19.36 18.39
N ASP A 60 9.05 18.53 17.73
CA ASP A 60 10.24 19.00 17.02
C ASP A 60 9.93 19.57 15.62
N TYR A 61 8.83 19.13 15.01
CA TYR A 61 8.43 19.53 13.65
C TYR A 61 6.97 19.98 13.60
N ASP A 62 6.68 20.99 12.79
CA ASP A 62 5.32 21.44 12.51
C ASP A 62 4.62 20.50 11.52
N ILE A 63 4.06 19.40 12.04
CA ILE A 63 3.40 18.37 11.25
C ILE A 63 1.95 18.76 10.96
N THR A 64 1.65 19.07 9.71
CA THR A 64 0.30 19.46 9.27
C THR A 64 -0.54 18.29 8.78
N GLY A 65 0.08 17.15 8.42
CA GLY A 65 -0.65 15.97 7.98
C GLY A 65 0.21 14.70 8.00
N VAL A 66 -0.44 13.56 8.05
CA VAL A 66 0.19 12.25 8.13
C VAL A 66 -0.26 11.36 6.96
N ILE A 67 0.69 10.70 6.31
CA ILE A 67 0.43 9.57 5.41
C ILE A 67 0.94 8.31 6.10
N HIS A 68 0.02 7.46 6.52
CA HIS A 68 0.31 6.30 7.36
C HIS A 68 0.48 5.02 6.54
N PHE A 69 1.74 4.63 6.32
CA PHE A 69 2.12 3.37 5.67
C PHE A 69 2.52 2.29 6.67
N ALA A 70 2.86 2.67 7.90
CA ALA A 70 3.38 1.74 8.90
C ALA A 70 2.40 0.60 9.14
N GLY A 71 2.92 -0.61 9.15
CA GLY A 71 2.14 -1.82 9.38
C GLY A 71 2.76 -3.06 8.72
N LEU A 72 2.57 -4.20 9.36
CA LEU A 72 2.91 -5.50 8.83
C LEU A 72 1.92 -5.87 7.71
N LYS A 73 2.41 -6.39 6.57
CA LYS A 73 1.59 -6.58 5.36
C LYS A 73 1.60 -7.98 4.76
N ALA A 74 2.39 -8.90 5.29
CA ALA A 74 2.51 -10.25 4.73
C ALA A 74 1.32 -11.12 5.12
N VAL A 75 0.44 -11.43 4.16
CA VAL A 75 -0.80 -12.19 4.38
C VAL A 75 -0.52 -13.53 5.04
N GLY A 76 0.43 -14.34 4.51
CA GLY A 76 0.78 -15.64 5.08
C GLY A 76 1.27 -15.53 6.53
N GLU A 77 2.19 -14.61 6.82
CA GLU A 77 2.68 -14.40 8.19
C GLU A 77 1.56 -13.94 9.13
N SER A 78 0.58 -13.18 8.63
CA SER A 78 -0.56 -12.75 9.46
C SER A 78 -1.38 -13.92 9.97
N VAL A 79 -1.50 -15.00 9.19
CA VAL A 79 -2.20 -16.22 9.61
C VAL A 79 -1.39 -16.98 10.67
N GLU A 80 -0.07 -17.00 10.55
CA GLU A 80 0.82 -17.66 11.50
C GLU A 80 0.97 -16.87 12.81
N LYS A 81 0.96 -15.52 12.74
CA LYS A 81 1.22 -14.61 13.85
C LYS A 81 0.12 -13.54 14.01
N PRO A 82 -1.16 -13.91 14.15
CA PRO A 82 -2.27 -12.96 14.11
C PRO A 82 -2.18 -11.88 15.19
N LEU A 83 -1.81 -12.21 16.41
CA LEU A 83 -1.71 -11.26 17.52
C LEU A 83 -0.65 -10.18 17.27
N LEU A 84 0.47 -10.55 16.63
CA LEU A 84 1.50 -9.60 16.23
C LEU A 84 0.93 -8.57 15.25
N TYR A 85 0.17 -9.02 14.25
CA TYR A 85 -0.45 -8.15 13.25
C TYR A 85 -1.49 -7.21 13.85
N TYR A 86 -2.40 -7.73 14.68
CA TYR A 86 -3.37 -6.88 15.36
C TYR A 86 -2.69 -5.84 16.26
N ARG A 87 -1.75 -6.27 17.09
CA ARG A 87 -1.05 -5.36 18.00
C ARG A 87 -0.30 -4.28 17.22
N ASN A 88 0.59 -4.67 16.30
CA ASN A 88 1.41 -3.71 15.56
C ASN A 88 0.57 -2.73 14.71
N ASN A 89 -0.37 -3.25 13.93
CA ASN A 89 -1.08 -2.41 12.97
C ASN A 89 -2.12 -1.50 13.62
N LEU A 90 -2.80 -1.97 14.67
CA LEU A 90 -3.77 -1.15 15.39
C LEU A 90 -3.07 -0.14 16.31
N ASP A 91 -2.10 -0.58 17.12
CA ASP A 91 -1.41 0.29 18.07
C ASP A 91 -0.66 1.42 17.35
N SER A 92 0.01 1.16 16.22
CA SER A 92 0.67 2.21 15.43
C SER A 92 -0.30 3.28 14.96
N THR A 93 -1.48 2.89 14.49
CA THR A 93 -2.51 3.84 14.05
C THR A 93 -3.10 4.61 15.22
N LEU A 94 -3.46 3.94 16.31
CA LEU A 94 -4.04 4.57 17.50
C LEU A 94 -3.06 5.57 18.12
N THR A 95 -1.80 5.18 18.27
CA THR A 95 -0.74 6.06 18.81
C THR A 95 -0.59 7.32 17.97
N VAL A 96 -0.51 7.19 16.65
CA VAL A 96 -0.36 8.36 15.76
C VAL A 96 -1.59 9.26 15.83
N LEU A 97 -2.81 8.72 15.85
CA LEU A 97 -4.04 9.52 15.96
C LEU A 97 -4.15 10.27 17.29
N GLU A 98 -3.75 9.65 18.40
CA GLU A 98 -3.73 10.31 19.71
C GLU A 98 -2.77 11.49 19.74
N VAL A 99 -1.54 11.30 19.22
CA VAL A 99 -0.53 12.37 19.13
C VAL A 99 -0.98 13.48 18.18
N MET A 100 -1.52 13.14 17.00
CA MET A 100 -2.07 14.12 16.06
C MET A 100 -3.11 15.02 16.72
N ARG A 101 -4.04 14.46 17.48
CA ARG A 101 -5.07 15.21 18.19
C ARG A 101 -4.47 16.17 19.21
N GLU A 102 -3.45 15.77 19.97
CA GLU A 102 -2.79 16.61 20.98
C GLU A 102 -1.98 17.74 20.36
N HIS A 103 -1.47 17.55 19.14
CA HIS A 103 -0.71 18.55 18.38
C HIS A 103 -1.55 19.30 17.33
N ASN A 104 -2.88 19.19 17.35
CA ASN A 104 -3.79 19.85 16.39
C ASN A 104 -3.49 19.55 14.92
N CYS A 105 -3.00 18.36 14.62
CA CYS A 105 -2.81 17.84 13.26
C CYS A 105 -4.08 17.11 12.83
N HIS A 106 -4.73 17.53 11.74
CA HIS A 106 -6.07 17.05 11.38
C HIS A 106 -6.11 16.28 10.05
N GLN A 107 -5.03 16.19 9.28
CA GLN A 107 -5.02 15.51 7.99
C GLN A 107 -4.39 14.12 8.09
N PHE A 108 -5.15 13.09 7.71
CA PHE A 108 -4.67 11.71 7.78
C PHE A 108 -4.99 10.94 6.49
N VAL A 109 -3.98 10.41 5.83
CA VAL A 109 -4.14 9.51 4.69
C VAL A 109 -3.74 8.09 5.11
N PHE A 110 -4.65 7.15 4.96
CA PHE A 110 -4.43 5.76 5.37
C PHE A 110 -4.19 4.83 4.17
N SER A 111 -3.11 4.10 4.24
CA SER A 111 -2.77 2.99 3.37
C SER A 111 -3.68 1.79 3.66
N SER A 112 -4.90 1.80 3.11
CA SER A 112 -5.82 0.66 3.19
C SER A 112 -5.52 -0.37 2.08
N SER A 113 -6.39 -1.33 1.86
CA SER A 113 -6.17 -2.44 0.95
C SER A 113 -7.49 -2.96 0.39
N ALA A 114 -7.48 -3.46 -0.84
CA ALA A 114 -8.61 -4.19 -1.43
C ALA A 114 -9.04 -5.43 -0.61
N THR A 115 -8.18 -5.94 0.27
CA THR A 115 -8.52 -7.06 1.16
C THR A 115 -9.68 -6.77 2.12
N VAL A 116 -10.02 -5.49 2.36
CA VAL A 116 -11.16 -5.08 3.20
C VAL A 116 -12.52 -5.46 2.59
N TYR A 117 -12.57 -5.68 1.28
CA TYR A 117 -13.80 -6.09 0.60
C TYR A 117 -14.19 -7.56 0.86
N GLY A 118 -13.21 -8.41 1.27
CA GLY A 118 -13.46 -9.84 1.36
C GLY A 118 -13.79 -10.44 -0.01
N ASP A 119 -14.65 -11.46 -0.03
CA ASP A 119 -15.09 -12.14 -1.25
C ASP A 119 -16.31 -11.43 -1.84
N GLN A 120 -16.04 -10.46 -2.71
CA GLN A 120 -17.06 -9.68 -3.43
C GLN A 120 -16.81 -9.79 -4.94
N PRO A 121 -17.86 -9.74 -5.78
CA PRO A 121 -17.71 -9.76 -7.24
C PRO A 121 -17.01 -8.49 -7.74
N ALA A 122 -16.05 -8.66 -8.64
CA ALA A 122 -15.40 -7.55 -9.34
C ALA A 122 -16.27 -7.03 -10.51
N PRO A 123 -16.18 -5.72 -10.88
CA PRO A 123 -15.31 -4.69 -10.30
C PRO A 123 -15.75 -4.24 -8.91
N LEU A 124 -14.77 -3.92 -8.07
CA LEU A 124 -15.01 -3.50 -6.69
C LEU A 124 -15.21 -1.99 -6.62
N TYR A 125 -16.33 -1.57 -6.08
CA TYR A 125 -16.70 -0.17 -5.85
C TYR A 125 -16.46 0.23 -4.40
N GLU A 126 -16.19 1.51 -4.11
CA GLU A 126 -16.00 2.00 -2.73
C GLU A 126 -17.27 1.81 -1.87
N THR A 127 -18.44 1.74 -2.51
CA THR A 127 -19.74 1.48 -1.87
C THR A 127 -20.00 0.00 -1.57
N ALA A 128 -19.17 -0.92 -2.08
CA ALA A 128 -19.33 -2.33 -1.80
C ALA A 128 -19.17 -2.62 -0.31
N GLN A 129 -19.84 -3.66 0.16
CA GLN A 129 -19.74 -4.10 1.54
C GLN A 129 -18.30 -4.46 1.89
N THR A 130 -17.85 -4.07 3.08
CA THR A 130 -16.53 -4.39 3.62
C THR A 130 -16.62 -5.29 4.84
N GLY A 131 -15.53 -5.94 5.19
CA GLY A 131 -15.49 -6.98 6.22
C GLY A 131 -15.48 -8.38 5.59
N GLY A 132 -15.62 -9.43 6.42
CA GLY A 132 -15.51 -10.81 5.92
C GLY A 132 -14.10 -11.13 5.38
N CYS A 133 -13.09 -10.45 5.89
CA CYS A 133 -11.71 -10.61 5.43
C CYS A 133 -11.22 -12.04 5.67
N SER A 134 -10.51 -12.61 4.70
CA SER A 134 -10.03 -14.00 4.73
C SER A 134 -8.79 -14.22 5.62
N ASN A 135 -8.17 -13.16 6.11
CA ASN A 135 -6.92 -13.22 6.87
C ASN A 135 -6.77 -12.07 7.87
N PRO A 136 -5.93 -12.23 8.92
CA PRO A 136 -5.72 -11.21 9.95
C PRO A 136 -5.20 -9.86 9.41
N TYR A 137 -4.34 -9.85 8.41
CA TYR A 137 -3.91 -8.60 7.78
C TYR A 137 -5.10 -7.80 7.22
N GLY A 138 -5.98 -8.43 6.46
CA GLY A 138 -7.20 -7.80 5.95
C GLY A 138 -8.09 -7.27 7.08
N TRP A 139 -8.26 -8.05 8.14
CA TRP A 139 -9.00 -7.61 9.33
C TRP A 139 -8.38 -6.40 10.00
N THR A 140 -7.03 -6.30 10.10
CA THR A 140 -6.40 -5.08 10.66
C THR A 140 -6.72 -3.85 9.81
N LYS A 141 -6.66 -3.96 8.47
CA LYS A 141 -7.01 -2.84 7.57
C LYS A 141 -8.47 -2.43 7.71
N PHE A 142 -9.39 -3.38 7.75
CA PHE A 142 -10.82 -3.12 7.97
C PHE A 142 -11.09 -2.46 9.32
N MET A 143 -10.52 -2.98 10.40
CA MET A 143 -10.68 -2.41 11.75
C MET A 143 -10.16 -0.98 11.82
N ILE A 144 -9.02 -0.68 11.19
CA ILE A 144 -8.47 0.67 11.14
C ILE A 144 -9.39 1.61 10.36
N GLU A 145 -9.99 1.18 9.23
CA GLU A 145 -10.98 1.99 8.53
C GLU A 145 -12.17 2.35 9.45
N GLU A 146 -12.69 1.40 10.23
CA GLU A 146 -13.80 1.65 11.16
C GLU A 146 -13.39 2.56 12.33
N ILE A 147 -12.17 2.42 12.86
CA ILE A 147 -11.60 3.32 13.86
C ILE A 147 -11.51 4.75 13.31
N LEU A 148 -10.98 4.94 12.11
CA LEU A 148 -10.83 6.24 11.45
C LEU A 148 -12.19 6.90 11.16
N LYS A 149 -13.16 6.14 10.67
CA LYS A 149 -14.54 6.60 10.49
C LYS A 149 -15.17 7.03 11.83
N GLY A 150 -14.89 6.26 12.89
CA GLY A 150 -15.32 6.62 14.26
C GLY A 150 -14.68 7.90 14.75
N ALA A 151 -13.38 8.07 14.55
CA ALA A 151 -12.63 9.29 14.90
C ALA A 151 -13.17 10.53 14.18
N CYS A 152 -13.45 10.45 12.88
CA CYS A 152 -14.05 11.55 12.11
C CYS A 152 -15.46 11.93 12.60
N ARG A 153 -16.25 10.98 13.09
CA ARG A 153 -17.56 11.30 13.69
C ARG A 153 -17.43 12.04 15.03
N ALA A 154 -16.36 11.75 15.77
CA ALA A 154 -16.10 12.37 17.07
C ALA A 154 -15.38 13.74 16.96
N ASP A 155 -14.58 13.93 15.94
CA ASP A 155 -13.84 15.16 15.66
C ASP A 155 -14.12 15.63 14.23
N LEU A 156 -14.94 16.70 14.14
CA LEU A 156 -15.37 17.26 12.84
C LEU A 156 -14.26 18.03 12.11
N ALA A 157 -13.16 18.35 12.76
CA ALA A 157 -11.99 18.97 12.12
C ALA A 157 -11.11 17.91 11.43
N LEU A 158 -11.20 16.65 11.85
CA LEU A 158 -10.39 15.57 11.29
C LEU A 158 -10.80 15.26 9.85
N SER A 159 -9.80 15.22 8.97
CA SER A 159 -9.91 14.83 7.57
C SER A 159 -9.15 13.54 7.33
N VAL A 160 -9.85 12.50 6.93
CA VAL A 160 -9.27 11.18 6.67
C VAL A 160 -9.52 10.76 5.23
N VAL A 161 -8.48 10.32 4.55
CA VAL A 161 -8.60 9.67 3.23
C VAL A 161 -8.14 8.21 3.35
N LEU A 162 -9.03 7.28 3.03
CA LEU A 162 -8.77 5.85 3.00
C LEU A 162 -8.45 5.44 1.56
N LEU A 163 -7.23 5.02 1.31
CA LEU A 163 -6.79 4.57 -0.02
C LEU A 163 -6.75 3.04 -0.05
N ARG A 164 -7.72 2.42 -0.73
CA ARG A 164 -7.77 0.96 -0.92
C ARG A 164 -6.94 0.57 -2.13
N TYR A 165 -5.72 0.09 -1.87
CA TYR A 165 -4.83 -0.34 -2.96
C TYR A 165 -5.22 -1.72 -3.47
N PHE A 166 -5.02 -1.89 -4.78
CA PHE A 166 -4.97 -3.21 -5.40
C PHE A 166 -3.52 -3.71 -5.39
N ASN A 167 -2.95 -4.15 -6.49
CA ASN A 167 -1.62 -4.76 -6.48
C ASN A 167 -0.56 -3.78 -7.02
N PRO A 168 0.20 -3.06 -6.18
CA PRO A 168 1.25 -2.18 -6.67
C PRO A 168 2.40 -2.98 -7.29
N ILE A 169 2.87 -2.53 -8.45
CA ILE A 169 4.01 -3.08 -9.17
C ILE A 169 4.90 -1.97 -9.73
N GLY A 170 6.02 -2.36 -10.30
CA GLY A 170 6.95 -1.43 -10.95
C GLY A 170 7.99 -0.84 -10.01
N ALA A 171 8.73 0.10 -10.56
CA ALA A 171 9.81 0.80 -9.88
C ALA A 171 9.93 2.22 -10.44
N HIS A 172 10.69 3.08 -9.78
CA HIS A 172 11.00 4.42 -10.28
C HIS A 172 11.90 4.32 -11.52
N GLU A 173 11.69 5.17 -12.52
CA GLU A 173 12.43 5.19 -13.79
C GLU A 173 13.96 5.30 -13.63
N SER A 174 14.43 5.93 -12.55
CA SER A 174 15.85 6.03 -12.22
C SER A 174 16.51 4.67 -11.89
N GLY A 175 15.73 3.61 -11.64
CA GLY A 175 16.20 2.33 -11.15
C GLY A 175 16.75 2.34 -9.72
N LEU A 176 16.68 3.47 -9.00
CA LEU A 176 17.24 3.61 -7.66
C LEU A 176 16.32 3.08 -6.55
N ILE A 177 15.01 3.19 -6.73
CA ILE A 177 14.00 2.70 -5.79
C ILE A 177 12.98 1.79 -6.48
N GLY A 178 12.54 0.76 -5.77
CA GLY A 178 11.60 -0.25 -6.23
C GLY A 178 11.20 -1.16 -5.08
N GLU A 179 10.60 -2.30 -5.35
CA GLU A 179 10.25 -3.29 -4.34
C GLU A 179 11.43 -4.28 -4.16
N ASN A 180 12.12 -4.17 -3.02
CA ASN A 180 13.22 -5.06 -2.66
C ASN A 180 12.98 -5.62 -1.24
N PRO A 181 12.12 -6.63 -1.10
CA PRO A 181 11.78 -7.20 0.21
C PRO A 181 12.96 -7.94 0.82
N ASN A 182 13.04 -7.90 2.16
CA ASN A 182 13.93 -8.78 2.90
C ASN A 182 13.40 -10.22 2.83
N GLY A 183 14.25 -11.18 2.47
CA GLY A 183 13.87 -12.59 2.37
C GLY A 183 13.10 -12.98 1.11
N ILE A 184 12.13 -13.88 1.24
CA ILE A 184 11.33 -14.39 0.12
C ILE A 184 10.23 -13.39 -0.23
N PRO A 185 10.11 -12.95 -1.51
CA PRO A 185 9.02 -12.07 -1.90
C PRO A 185 7.65 -12.71 -1.71
N ASN A 186 6.70 -11.93 -1.19
CA ASN A 186 5.30 -12.34 -1.08
C ASN A 186 4.46 -11.88 -2.28
N ASN A 187 4.93 -10.85 -3.01
CA ASN A 187 4.25 -10.31 -4.19
C ASN A 187 4.79 -10.94 -5.47
N LEU A 188 3.93 -11.00 -6.50
CA LEU A 188 4.24 -11.65 -7.78
C LEU A 188 5.42 -10.99 -8.51
N MET A 189 5.41 -9.67 -8.71
CA MET A 189 6.40 -8.98 -9.53
C MET A 189 7.82 -9.11 -8.97
N PRO A 190 8.12 -8.87 -7.68
CA PRO A 190 9.47 -9.08 -7.16
C PRO A 190 9.91 -10.55 -7.22
N TYR A 191 8.97 -11.52 -7.19
CA TYR A 191 9.31 -12.92 -7.41
C TYR A 191 9.71 -13.18 -8.87
N ILE A 192 8.92 -12.68 -9.83
CA ILE A 192 9.22 -12.76 -11.27
C ILE A 192 10.61 -12.15 -11.56
N THR A 193 10.89 -10.96 -11.03
CA THR A 193 12.19 -10.30 -11.26
C THR A 193 13.35 -11.07 -10.65
N GLN A 194 13.19 -11.72 -9.49
CA GLN A 194 14.22 -12.58 -8.89
C GLN A 194 14.47 -13.85 -9.70
N VAL A 195 13.44 -14.41 -10.34
CA VAL A 195 13.60 -15.53 -11.28
C VAL A 195 14.31 -15.06 -12.54
N ALA A 196 13.89 -13.95 -13.13
CA ALA A 196 14.47 -13.42 -14.35
C ALA A 196 15.97 -13.10 -14.24
N ILE A 197 16.45 -12.64 -13.08
CA ILE A 197 17.88 -12.39 -12.83
C ILE A 197 18.64 -13.59 -12.26
N GLY A 198 18.02 -14.79 -12.22
CA GLY A 198 18.64 -16.03 -11.78
C GLY A 198 18.85 -16.18 -10.27
N ARG A 199 18.26 -15.31 -9.44
CA ARG A 199 18.29 -15.47 -7.96
C ARG A 199 17.41 -16.61 -7.48
N ARG A 200 16.39 -16.99 -8.28
CA ARG A 200 15.49 -18.12 -8.05
C ARG A 200 15.38 -18.96 -9.30
N GLU A 201 15.23 -20.26 -9.11
CA GLU A 201 15.15 -21.22 -10.20
C GLU A 201 13.87 -21.04 -11.02
N ARG A 202 12.73 -20.86 -10.35
CA ARG A 202 11.41 -20.82 -10.97
C ARG A 202 10.37 -20.16 -10.08
N LEU A 203 9.26 -19.73 -10.68
CA LEU A 203 8.07 -19.24 -10.02
C LEU A 203 7.12 -20.41 -9.72
N THR A 204 6.38 -20.36 -8.61
CA THR A 204 5.19 -21.20 -8.40
C THR A 204 3.94 -20.35 -8.64
N VAL A 205 3.14 -20.75 -9.63
CA VAL A 205 1.80 -20.22 -9.89
C VAL A 205 0.80 -21.05 -9.08
N PHE A 206 0.00 -20.40 -8.25
CA PHE A 206 -0.87 -21.07 -7.28
C PHE A 206 -2.30 -21.23 -7.84
N GLY A 207 -2.61 -22.43 -8.32
CA GLY A 207 -3.89 -22.77 -8.96
C GLY A 207 -3.92 -22.42 -10.44
N ASP A 208 -4.51 -23.32 -11.23
CA ASP A 208 -4.78 -23.16 -12.66
C ASP A 208 -6.23 -23.58 -13.00
N ASP A 209 -7.06 -23.67 -11.99
CA ASP A 209 -8.45 -24.16 -12.07
C ASP A 209 -9.46 -23.12 -11.57
N TYR A 210 -9.08 -21.83 -11.48
CA TYR A 210 -10.01 -20.75 -11.19
C TYR A 210 -10.93 -20.49 -12.41
N ASP A 211 -12.14 -19.99 -12.14
CA ASP A 211 -13.05 -19.51 -13.19
C ASP A 211 -12.56 -18.14 -13.75
N THR A 212 -11.52 -18.22 -14.56
CA THR A 212 -10.81 -17.11 -15.20
C THR A 212 -10.32 -17.54 -16.59
N PRO A 213 -9.95 -16.63 -17.50
CA PRO A 213 -9.60 -16.96 -18.88
C PRO A 213 -8.50 -18.00 -19.06
N ASP A 214 -7.51 -18.05 -18.16
CA ASP A 214 -6.38 -19.00 -18.21
C ASP A 214 -6.29 -19.89 -16.97
N GLY A 215 -7.32 -19.89 -16.13
CA GLY A 215 -7.39 -20.68 -14.91
C GLY A 215 -6.60 -20.10 -13.74
N THR A 216 -5.81 -19.03 -13.93
CA THR A 216 -5.03 -18.44 -12.85
C THR A 216 -5.69 -17.19 -12.25
N GLY A 217 -5.31 -16.79 -11.05
CA GLY A 217 -5.92 -15.66 -10.36
C GLY A 217 -5.75 -14.35 -11.12
N VAL A 218 -6.80 -13.53 -11.20
CA VAL A 218 -6.84 -12.23 -11.86
C VAL A 218 -6.73 -11.11 -10.83
N ARG A 219 -5.83 -10.17 -11.05
CA ARG A 219 -5.57 -9.02 -10.15
C ARG A 219 -5.46 -7.73 -10.95
N ASP A 220 -5.71 -6.62 -10.27
CA ASP A 220 -5.50 -5.27 -10.79
C ASP A 220 -4.10 -4.79 -10.37
N TYR A 221 -3.25 -4.53 -11.34
CA TYR A 221 -1.87 -4.10 -11.11
C TYR A 221 -1.72 -2.61 -11.42
N ILE A 222 -1.49 -1.82 -10.36
CA ILE A 222 -1.24 -0.38 -10.46
C ILE A 222 0.25 -0.08 -10.40
N HIS A 223 0.74 0.82 -11.25
CA HIS A 223 2.15 1.22 -11.18
C HIS A 223 2.42 2.01 -9.89
N VAL A 224 3.54 1.72 -9.22
CA VAL A 224 3.87 2.31 -7.92
C VAL A 224 4.04 3.83 -7.96
N VAL A 225 4.39 4.40 -9.10
CA VAL A 225 4.48 5.87 -9.29
C VAL A 225 3.08 6.47 -9.33
N ASP A 226 2.13 5.85 -10.04
CA ASP A 226 0.74 6.32 -10.08
C ASP A 226 0.09 6.20 -8.69
N LEU A 227 0.40 5.13 -7.97
CA LEU A 227 -0.02 4.97 -6.58
C LEU A 227 0.57 6.09 -5.69
N ALA A 228 1.82 6.47 -5.89
CA ALA A 228 2.47 7.57 -5.15
C ALA A 228 1.80 8.92 -5.44
N GLU A 229 1.46 9.20 -6.70
CA GLU A 229 0.67 10.38 -7.08
C GLU A 229 -0.72 10.36 -6.43
N GLY A 230 -1.33 9.18 -6.32
CA GLY A 230 -2.59 9.00 -5.58
C GLY A 230 -2.50 9.48 -4.12
N HIS A 231 -1.36 9.27 -3.45
CA HIS A 231 -1.14 9.78 -2.09
C HIS A 231 -0.94 11.30 -2.04
N LEU A 232 -0.21 11.86 -3.01
CA LEU A 232 -0.06 13.31 -3.13
C LEU A 232 -1.43 13.98 -3.34
N CYS A 233 -2.26 13.43 -4.21
CA CYS A 233 -3.62 13.92 -4.42
C CYS A 233 -4.50 13.75 -3.18
N ALA A 234 -4.38 12.63 -2.48
CA ALA A 234 -5.14 12.35 -1.27
C ALA A 234 -4.81 13.29 -0.12
N ILE A 235 -3.53 13.62 0.11
CA ILE A 235 -3.18 14.59 1.17
C ILE A 235 -3.64 16.01 0.82
N ARG A 236 -3.59 16.40 -0.45
CA ARG A 236 -4.17 17.67 -0.92
C ARG A 236 -5.69 17.70 -0.75
N TYR A 237 -6.36 16.59 -1.02
CA TYR A 237 -7.79 16.47 -0.76
C TYR A 237 -8.10 16.63 0.73
N ALA A 238 -7.34 15.97 1.61
CA ALA A 238 -7.51 16.04 3.05
C ALA A 238 -7.28 17.48 3.58
N GLN A 239 -6.43 18.28 2.96
CA GLN A 239 -6.22 19.69 3.31
C GLN A 239 -7.40 20.59 2.96
N ALA A 240 -8.22 20.22 1.98
CA ALA A 240 -9.34 21.01 1.49
C ALA A 240 -10.71 20.54 2.00
N HIS A 241 -10.77 19.38 2.64
CA HIS A 241 -12.04 18.75 3.07
C HIS A 241 -11.91 18.24 4.51
N THR A 242 -13.05 17.94 5.12
CA THR A 242 -13.14 17.28 6.44
C THR A 242 -13.97 16.00 6.34
N GLY A 243 -13.90 15.16 7.39
CA GLY A 243 -14.60 13.89 7.42
C GLY A 243 -13.78 12.74 6.83
N CYS A 244 -14.43 11.64 6.48
CA CYS A 244 -13.76 10.42 6.02
C CYS A 244 -14.19 10.09 4.60
N GLU A 245 -13.23 10.05 3.68
CA GLU A 245 -13.47 9.70 2.27
C GLU A 245 -12.66 8.47 1.87
N VAL A 246 -13.22 7.66 0.95
CA VAL A 246 -12.63 6.39 0.51
C VAL A 246 -12.39 6.44 -1.00
N PHE A 247 -11.22 5.98 -1.44
CA PHE A 247 -10.89 5.84 -2.86
C PHE A 247 -10.22 4.50 -3.15
N ASN A 248 -10.65 3.86 -4.24
CA ASN A 248 -9.94 2.74 -4.83
C ASN A 248 -8.76 3.23 -5.67
N LEU A 249 -7.57 2.70 -5.43
CA LEU A 249 -6.40 2.93 -6.27
C LEU A 249 -6.04 1.65 -7.02
N GLY A 250 -6.54 1.56 -8.24
CA GLY A 250 -6.34 0.49 -9.21
C GLY A 250 -6.54 1.02 -10.61
N THR A 251 -6.28 0.20 -11.61
CA THR A 251 -6.39 0.57 -13.04
C THR A 251 -7.79 0.34 -13.60
N GLY A 252 -8.59 -0.52 -12.94
CA GLY A 252 -9.87 -1.00 -13.45
C GLY A 252 -9.73 -2.15 -14.44
N ARG A 253 -8.51 -2.68 -14.60
CA ARG A 253 -8.22 -3.82 -15.49
C ARG A 253 -7.70 -5.01 -14.68
N GLY A 254 -8.35 -6.16 -14.83
CA GLY A 254 -7.85 -7.42 -14.31
C GLY A 254 -6.83 -8.03 -15.27
N VAL A 255 -5.69 -8.47 -14.72
CA VAL A 255 -4.63 -9.19 -15.45
C VAL A 255 -4.36 -10.50 -14.71
N SER A 256 -4.28 -11.62 -15.42
CA SER A 256 -4.02 -12.92 -14.81
C SER A 256 -2.54 -13.10 -14.44
N VAL A 257 -2.26 -14.08 -13.56
CA VAL A 257 -0.88 -14.38 -13.19
C VAL A 257 -0.07 -14.85 -14.40
N LEU A 258 -0.62 -15.71 -15.25
CA LEU A 258 0.09 -16.17 -16.45
C LEU A 258 0.25 -15.08 -17.50
N GLU A 259 -0.77 -14.23 -17.72
CA GLU A 259 -0.64 -13.05 -18.58
C GLU A 259 0.52 -12.16 -18.13
N MET A 260 0.65 -11.90 -16.83
CA MET A 260 1.76 -11.11 -16.26
C MET A 260 3.11 -11.77 -16.50
N VAL A 261 3.22 -13.08 -16.27
CA VAL A 261 4.48 -13.85 -16.46
C VAL A 261 4.89 -13.84 -17.92
N HIS A 262 3.97 -14.11 -18.82
CA HIS A 262 4.24 -14.17 -20.27
C HIS A 262 4.60 -12.79 -20.81
N THR A 263 3.83 -11.75 -20.48
CA THR A 263 4.13 -10.37 -20.89
C THR A 263 5.48 -9.91 -20.37
N PHE A 264 5.82 -10.19 -19.12
CA PHE A 264 7.13 -9.84 -18.57
C PHE A 264 8.26 -10.54 -19.32
N SER A 265 8.11 -11.84 -19.60
CA SER A 265 9.10 -12.64 -20.32
C SER A 265 9.31 -12.13 -21.75
N GLU A 266 8.23 -11.83 -22.46
CA GLU A 266 8.24 -11.32 -23.83
C GLU A 266 8.88 -9.93 -23.92
N VAL A 267 8.39 -8.97 -23.13
CA VAL A 267 8.86 -7.58 -23.18
C VAL A 267 10.35 -7.45 -22.81
N ASN A 268 10.83 -8.26 -21.87
CA ASN A 268 12.21 -8.22 -21.42
C ASN A 268 13.12 -9.21 -22.16
N ASN A 269 12.56 -10.04 -23.04
CA ASN A 269 13.28 -11.14 -23.72
C ASN A 269 14.08 -12.03 -22.76
N VAL A 270 13.46 -12.35 -21.59
CA VAL A 270 14.07 -13.17 -20.54
C VAL A 270 13.06 -14.25 -20.11
N PRO A 271 13.43 -15.54 -20.12
CA PRO A 271 12.52 -16.59 -19.70
C PRO A 271 12.25 -16.50 -18.19
N VAL A 272 10.97 -16.70 -17.84
CA VAL A 272 10.51 -16.83 -16.46
C VAL A 272 9.92 -18.24 -16.28
N PRO A 273 10.74 -19.24 -15.97
CA PRO A 273 10.23 -20.60 -15.76
C PRO A 273 9.29 -20.64 -14.56
N TYR A 274 8.22 -21.43 -14.68
CA TYR A 274 7.25 -21.61 -13.61
C TYR A 274 6.74 -23.04 -13.51
N VAL A 275 6.13 -23.36 -12.38
CA VAL A 275 5.36 -24.59 -12.14
C VAL A 275 4.00 -24.22 -11.55
N ILE A 276 3.00 -25.05 -11.82
CA ILE A 276 1.69 -24.92 -11.19
C ILE A 276 1.73 -25.63 -9.84
N GLY A 277 1.32 -24.91 -8.80
CA GLY A 277 1.09 -25.47 -7.46
C GLY A 277 -0.39 -25.43 -7.08
N PRO A 278 -0.79 -26.02 -5.95
CA PRO A 278 -2.16 -25.98 -5.47
C PRO A 278 -2.57 -24.53 -5.15
N ARG A 279 -3.88 -24.25 -5.14
CA ARG A 279 -4.41 -22.94 -4.69
C ARG A 279 -3.94 -22.63 -3.29
N ARG A 280 -3.65 -21.35 -3.02
CA ARG A 280 -3.43 -20.87 -1.66
C ARG A 280 -4.78 -20.67 -0.96
N ALA A 281 -4.83 -20.98 0.34
CA ALA A 281 -6.02 -20.73 1.13
C ALA A 281 -6.35 -19.23 1.16
N GLY A 282 -7.61 -18.88 0.86
CA GLY A 282 -8.10 -17.51 0.86
C GLY A 282 -7.80 -16.68 -0.39
N ASP A 283 -7.17 -17.28 -1.44
CA ASP A 283 -7.05 -16.59 -2.73
C ASP A 283 -8.40 -16.57 -3.47
N LEU A 284 -8.77 -15.38 -3.96
CA LEU A 284 -9.96 -15.16 -4.78
C LEU A 284 -9.61 -15.28 -6.27
N ALA A 285 -10.58 -15.73 -7.08
CA ALA A 285 -10.40 -15.86 -8.52
C ALA A 285 -10.09 -14.52 -9.19
N THR A 286 -10.89 -13.48 -8.92
CA THR A 286 -10.81 -12.20 -9.62
C THR A 286 -10.96 -11.04 -8.65
N VAL A 287 -10.00 -10.11 -8.66
CA VAL A 287 -10.00 -8.90 -7.81
C VAL A 287 -9.46 -7.72 -8.62
N TYR A 288 -10.33 -6.78 -9.02
CA TYR A 288 -9.95 -5.51 -9.64
C TYR A 288 -10.93 -4.38 -9.29
N ALA A 289 -10.44 -3.14 -9.37
CA ALA A 289 -11.14 -1.94 -8.95
C ALA A 289 -12.17 -1.45 -9.97
N ASP A 290 -13.13 -0.63 -9.49
CA ASP A 290 -13.61 0.52 -10.27
C ASP A 290 -12.84 1.76 -9.79
N PRO A 291 -12.02 2.42 -10.65
CA PRO A 291 -11.23 3.59 -10.28
C PRO A 291 -11.92 4.93 -10.58
N ALA A 292 -13.18 4.92 -11.03
CA ALA A 292 -13.87 6.11 -11.55
C ALA A 292 -13.90 7.26 -10.54
N LYS A 293 -14.16 6.96 -9.27
CA LYS A 293 -14.21 7.96 -8.19
C LYS A 293 -12.85 8.64 -7.99
N ALA A 294 -11.77 7.87 -7.92
CA ALA A 294 -10.42 8.42 -7.77
C ALA A 294 -10.03 9.28 -8.97
N LYS A 295 -10.33 8.83 -10.19
CA LYS A 295 -10.09 9.61 -11.42
C LYS A 295 -10.82 10.95 -11.39
N GLN A 296 -12.09 10.95 -11.03
CA GLN A 296 -12.92 12.14 -11.05
C GLN A 296 -12.56 13.13 -9.93
N ILE A 297 -12.37 12.66 -8.71
CA ILE A 297 -12.24 13.51 -7.51
C ILE A 297 -10.79 13.86 -7.23
N LEU A 298 -9.87 12.91 -7.35
CA LEU A 298 -8.44 13.13 -7.12
C LEU A 298 -7.71 13.59 -8.38
N SER A 299 -8.40 13.70 -9.53
CA SER A 299 -7.83 14.09 -10.83
C SER A 299 -6.66 13.20 -11.28
N LEU A 300 -6.72 11.93 -10.96
CA LEU A 300 -5.69 10.95 -11.33
C LEU A 300 -5.87 10.53 -12.79
N ILE A 301 -5.18 11.21 -13.70
CA ILE A 301 -5.37 11.05 -15.17
C ILE A 301 -4.75 9.75 -15.68
N HIS A 302 -3.73 9.23 -15.02
CA HIS A 302 -2.90 8.11 -15.51
C HIS A 302 -3.20 6.74 -14.87
N ILE A 303 -4.19 6.65 -13.99
CA ILE A 303 -4.58 5.37 -13.40
C ILE A 303 -5.53 4.61 -14.34
#